data_646749cb82f1ced53745fd3ba4f7d949
#
_entry.id   646749cb82f1ced53745fd3ba4f7d949
#
_cell.length_a   1.000
_cell.length_b   1.000
_cell.length_c   1.000
_cell.angle_alpha   90.00
_cell.angle_beta   90.00
_cell.angle_gamma   90.00
#
_symmetry.space_group_name_H-M   'P 1'
#
loop_
_entity.id
_entity.type
_entity.pdbx_description
1 polymer ?
#
loop_
_entity_poly.entity_id
_entity_poly.type
_entity_poly.pdbx_seq_one_letter_code
_entity_poly.pdbx_strand_id
1 'polypeptide(L)'
;DKIQYMIQFAEDCVDDRRYQQANEIYEWLWEMSVFTEDEYGDPVDLEMLEENNLIHTDMKRLALLTLYTDYQILPANKRAEDMYSYFVYVTFKELHMEEVFHVGREELKDTEQFWEDWIELLKEKKGDTESRLLKEAVLYCKGIDGLYEMAEENASVHPSLYLSVMEQYEKAHLYDQIERVGEKALNKVDITLTIRSKIALKAAFAASCLNHEEKMMQFCWESFVSDSTVKNYLRLFGTEKIAKIYGMRGKEILKNRLEGHQKFTYRNSELKQNIISDCEYYQLAFYSGDFDTVKNISKNPKESLGWSGSFIDYGIRLFLLYLYSRPLPSDAAKNIALRVRFSDENLRKDLLEFETEIQRECQKHKVTEFWNYFQRWKIY
;
A
#
# COMPACT_ATOMS: atom_id res chain seq x y z
N ASP A 1 -27.45 -5.92 -26.78
CA ASP A 1 -28.90 -5.68 -26.63
C ASP A 1 -29.58 -6.65 -25.65
N LYS A 2 -29.31 -7.97 -25.70
CA LYS A 2 -29.97 -8.93 -24.80
C LYS A 2 -29.51 -8.76 -23.34
N ILE A 3 -28.21 -8.60 -23.10
CA ILE A 3 -27.66 -8.41 -21.75
C ILE A 3 -28.19 -7.13 -21.15
N GLN A 4 -28.18 -6.02 -21.91
CA GLN A 4 -28.75 -4.76 -21.47
C GLN A 4 -30.23 -4.88 -21.10
N TYR A 5 -31.00 -5.64 -21.88
CA TYR A 5 -32.41 -5.92 -21.57
C TYR A 5 -32.55 -6.77 -20.29
N MET A 6 -31.68 -7.77 -20.08
CA MET A 6 -31.70 -8.59 -18.87
C MET A 6 -31.38 -7.77 -17.61
N ILE A 7 -30.42 -6.87 -17.69
CA ILE A 7 -30.10 -5.94 -16.59
C ILE A 7 -31.33 -5.09 -16.22
N GLN A 8 -31.96 -4.46 -17.22
CA GLN A 8 -33.15 -3.64 -16.98
C GLN A 8 -34.30 -4.47 -16.42
N PHE A 9 -34.52 -5.66 -16.96
CA PHE A 9 -35.61 -6.55 -16.47
C PHE A 9 -35.34 -7.02 -15.02
N ALA A 10 -34.08 -7.27 -14.65
CA ALA A 10 -33.74 -7.60 -13.26
C ALA A 10 -34.01 -6.42 -12.32
N GLU A 11 -33.68 -5.19 -12.72
CA GLU A 11 -34.01 -3.99 -11.93
C GLU A 11 -35.53 -3.81 -11.77
N ASP A 12 -36.30 -4.02 -12.84
CA ASP A 12 -37.77 -4.00 -12.79
C ASP A 12 -38.31 -5.07 -11.82
N CYS A 13 -37.67 -6.27 -11.80
CA CYS A 13 -38.03 -7.31 -10.84
C CYS A 13 -37.75 -6.90 -9.39
N VAL A 14 -36.64 -6.19 -9.11
CA VAL A 14 -36.36 -5.64 -7.77
C VAL A 14 -37.44 -4.65 -7.37
N ASP A 15 -37.80 -3.73 -8.27
CA ASP A 15 -38.85 -2.73 -8.03
C ASP A 15 -40.22 -3.35 -7.74
N ASP A 16 -40.51 -4.47 -8.39
CA ASP A 16 -41.73 -5.29 -8.23
C ASP A 16 -41.67 -6.28 -7.06
N ARG A 17 -40.55 -6.30 -6.28
CA ARG A 17 -40.29 -7.24 -5.17
C ARG A 17 -40.19 -8.72 -5.60
N ARG A 18 -39.87 -8.96 -6.84
CA ARG A 18 -39.62 -10.31 -7.40
C ARG A 18 -38.14 -10.68 -7.21
N TYR A 19 -37.69 -10.67 -5.95
CA TYR A 19 -36.27 -10.78 -5.61
C TYR A 19 -35.62 -12.08 -6.10
N GLN A 20 -36.33 -13.21 -6.01
CA GLN A 20 -35.82 -14.48 -6.50
C GLN A 20 -35.52 -14.42 -8.01
N GLN A 21 -36.42 -13.83 -8.79
CA GLN A 21 -36.26 -13.74 -10.24
C GLN A 21 -35.15 -12.74 -10.61
N ALA A 22 -35.03 -11.64 -9.90
CA ALA A 22 -33.94 -10.70 -10.10
C ALA A 22 -32.58 -11.34 -9.79
N ASN A 23 -32.50 -12.06 -8.69
CA ASN A 23 -31.28 -12.72 -8.23
C ASN A 23 -30.79 -13.77 -9.24
N GLU A 24 -31.66 -14.64 -9.75
CA GLU A 24 -31.30 -15.63 -10.78
C GLU A 24 -30.70 -14.99 -12.03
N ILE A 25 -31.17 -13.78 -12.39
CA ILE A 25 -30.62 -13.04 -13.53
C ILE A 25 -29.26 -12.45 -13.17
N TYR A 26 -29.11 -11.87 -11.98
CA TYR A 26 -27.85 -11.29 -11.54
C TYR A 26 -26.76 -12.36 -11.39
N GLU A 27 -27.05 -13.50 -10.79
CA GLU A 27 -26.13 -14.64 -10.73
C GLU A 27 -25.65 -15.03 -12.13
N TRP A 28 -26.59 -15.21 -13.07
CA TRP A 28 -26.24 -15.56 -14.45
C TRP A 28 -25.36 -14.48 -15.11
N LEU A 29 -25.65 -13.20 -14.87
CA LEU A 29 -24.86 -12.10 -15.44
C LEU A 29 -23.40 -12.11 -14.91
N TRP A 30 -23.20 -12.33 -13.63
CA TRP A 30 -21.86 -12.39 -13.04
C TRP A 30 -21.09 -13.65 -13.41
N GLU A 31 -21.79 -14.76 -13.63
CA GLU A 31 -21.19 -16.04 -14.04
C GLU A 31 -21.05 -16.20 -15.55
N MET A 32 -21.44 -15.22 -16.36
CA MET A 32 -21.50 -15.37 -17.82
C MET A 32 -20.16 -15.73 -18.46
N SER A 33 -19.03 -15.37 -17.85
CA SER A 33 -17.69 -15.73 -18.33
C SER A 33 -17.44 -17.25 -18.37
N VAL A 34 -18.23 -18.03 -17.60
CA VAL A 34 -18.20 -19.51 -17.64
C VAL A 34 -18.82 -20.06 -18.93
N PHE A 35 -19.72 -19.30 -19.55
CA PHE A 35 -20.57 -19.76 -20.66
C PHE A 35 -20.36 -18.96 -21.95
N THR A 36 -19.57 -17.90 -21.92
CA THR A 36 -19.42 -16.96 -23.03
C THR A 36 -17.95 -16.75 -23.35
N GLU A 37 -17.61 -16.95 -24.63
CA GLU A 37 -16.28 -16.75 -25.18
C GLU A 37 -16.36 -15.75 -26.35
N ASP A 38 -15.28 -15.00 -26.57
CA ASP A 38 -15.13 -14.15 -27.75
C ASP A 38 -14.74 -14.97 -29.02
N GLU A 39 -14.46 -14.28 -30.11
CA GLU A 39 -14.05 -14.92 -31.37
C GLU A 39 -12.68 -15.63 -31.30
N TYR A 40 -11.88 -15.37 -30.25
CA TYR A 40 -10.57 -15.99 -30.01
C TYR A 40 -10.64 -17.13 -28.99
N GLY A 41 -11.82 -17.34 -28.36
CA GLY A 41 -12.04 -18.35 -27.32
C GLY A 41 -11.67 -17.88 -25.92
N ASP A 42 -11.52 -16.57 -25.73
CA ASP A 42 -11.28 -15.99 -24.42
C ASP A 42 -12.61 -15.75 -23.67
N PRO A 43 -12.68 -16.05 -22.37
CA PRO A 43 -13.88 -15.80 -21.57
C PRO A 43 -14.29 -14.33 -21.59
N VAL A 44 -15.58 -14.07 -21.79
CA VAL A 44 -16.16 -12.72 -21.77
C VAL A 44 -17.00 -12.56 -20.52
N ASP A 45 -16.60 -11.66 -19.64
CA ASP A 45 -17.34 -11.29 -18.44
C ASP A 45 -18.08 -9.95 -18.58
N LEU A 46 -18.91 -9.66 -17.58
CA LEU A 46 -19.73 -8.45 -17.58
C LEU A 46 -18.91 -7.17 -17.48
N GLU A 47 -17.80 -7.20 -16.71
CA GLU A 47 -16.90 -6.08 -16.51
C GLU A 47 -16.20 -5.71 -17.83
N MET A 48 -15.75 -6.71 -18.60
CA MET A 48 -15.20 -6.49 -19.95
C MET A 48 -16.19 -5.87 -20.92
N LEU A 49 -17.48 -6.27 -20.85
CA LEU A 49 -18.51 -5.67 -21.72
C LEU A 49 -18.74 -4.21 -21.42
N GLU A 50 -18.71 -3.83 -20.15
CA GLU A 50 -18.83 -2.42 -19.74
C GLU A 50 -17.60 -1.61 -20.14
N GLU A 51 -16.39 -2.09 -19.84
CA GLU A 51 -15.12 -1.44 -20.20
C GLU A 51 -15.00 -1.19 -21.71
N ASN A 52 -15.53 -2.10 -22.54
CA ASN A 52 -15.55 -1.96 -24.00
C ASN A 52 -16.76 -1.18 -24.53
N ASN A 53 -17.59 -0.59 -23.65
CA ASN A 53 -18.81 0.15 -23.99
C ASN A 53 -19.85 -0.66 -24.80
N LEU A 54 -19.88 -1.98 -24.61
CA LEU A 54 -20.85 -2.88 -25.23
C LEU A 54 -22.16 -2.97 -24.44
N ILE A 55 -22.12 -2.62 -23.17
CA ILE A 55 -23.27 -2.37 -22.31
C ILE A 55 -23.10 -1.01 -21.62
N HIS A 56 -24.22 -0.42 -21.21
CA HIS A 56 -24.25 0.84 -20.49
C HIS A 56 -25.02 0.65 -19.19
N THR A 57 -24.29 0.37 -18.11
CA THR A 57 -24.87 0.15 -16.79
C THR A 57 -23.98 0.75 -15.70
N ASP A 58 -24.62 1.11 -14.60
CA ASP A 58 -23.89 1.43 -13.37
C ASP A 58 -23.49 0.10 -12.69
N MET A 59 -22.26 -0.34 -12.94
CA MET A 59 -21.74 -1.60 -12.43
C MET A 59 -21.78 -1.66 -10.89
N LYS A 60 -21.52 -0.53 -10.22
CA LYS A 60 -21.60 -0.46 -8.77
C LYS A 60 -23.04 -0.70 -8.29
N ARG A 61 -24.01 -0.04 -8.92
CA ARG A 61 -25.42 -0.24 -8.59
C ARG A 61 -25.87 -1.67 -8.85
N LEU A 62 -25.45 -2.25 -9.98
CA LEU A 62 -25.75 -3.64 -10.33
C LEU A 62 -25.23 -4.61 -9.26
N ALA A 63 -23.98 -4.45 -8.84
CA ALA A 63 -23.38 -5.27 -7.79
C ALA A 63 -24.08 -5.10 -6.43
N LEU A 64 -24.46 -3.87 -6.07
CA LEU A 64 -25.25 -3.60 -4.86
C LEU A 64 -26.62 -4.26 -4.90
N LEU A 65 -27.32 -4.21 -6.05
CA LEU A 65 -28.62 -4.86 -6.21
C LEU A 65 -28.51 -6.39 -6.18
N THR A 66 -27.42 -6.96 -6.69
CA THR A 66 -27.11 -8.38 -6.56
C THR A 66 -27.06 -8.78 -5.08
N LEU A 67 -26.22 -8.11 -4.29
CA LEU A 67 -26.11 -8.38 -2.86
C LEU A 67 -27.41 -8.12 -2.09
N TYR A 68 -28.17 -7.10 -2.50
CA TYR A 68 -29.47 -6.79 -1.90
C TYR A 68 -30.49 -7.91 -2.15
N THR A 69 -30.55 -8.45 -3.37
CA THR A 69 -31.46 -9.57 -3.68
C THR A 69 -31.05 -10.85 -2.98
N ASP A 70 -29.75 -11.16 -2.92
CA ASP A 70 -29.24 -12.27 -2.11
C ASP A 70 -29.69 -12.16 -0.65
N TYR A 71 -29.49 -10.98 -0.08
CA TYR A 71 -29.90 -10.73 1.30
C TYR A 71 -31.38 -11.02 1.55
N GLN A 72 -32.26 -10.64 0.59
CA GLN A 72 -33.70 -10.81 0.70
C GLN A 72 -34.14 -12.26 0.60
N ILE A 73 -33.47 -13.07 -0.22
CA ILE A 73 -33.90 -14.45 -0.51
C ILE A 73 -33.19 -15.51 0.35
N LEU A 74 -31.94 -15.22 0.77
CA LEU A 74 -31.15 -16.17 1.50
C LEU A 74 -31.57 -16.29 2.98
N PRO A 75 -31.52 -17.49 3.56
CA PRO A 75 -31.68 -17.66 4.98
C PRO A 75 -30.53 -16.97 5.75
N ALA A 76 -30.84 -16.40 6.92
CA ALA A 76 -29.92 -15.57 7.66
C ALA A 76 -28.51 -16.16 7.82
N ASN A 77 -28.44 -17.46 8.15
CA ASN A 77 -27.18 -18.17 8.39
C ASN A 77 -26.32 -18.46 7.14
N LYS A 78 -26.77 -18.08 5.96
CA LYS A 78 -26.01 -18.22 4.69
C LYS A 78 -25.63 -16.90 4.07
N ARG A 79 -26.28 -15.81 4.45
CA ARG A 79 -26.10 -14.49 3.83
C ARG A 79 -24.63 -14.07 3.76
N ALA A 80 -23.91 -14.14 4.86
CA ALA A 80 -22.53 -13.70 4.92
C ALA A 80 -21.63 -14.50 3.97
N GLU A 81 -21.72 -15.80 3.94
CA GLU A 81 -20.88 -16.68 3.11
C GLU A 81 -21.21 -16.54 1.64
N ASP A 82 -22.50 -16.62 1.27
CA ASP A 82 -22.94 -16.56 -0.12
C ASP A 82 -22.65 -15.17 -0.73
N MET A 83 -22.95 -14.08 -0.01
CA MET A 83 -22.64 -12.73 -0.46
C MET A 83 -21.12 -12.47 -0.57
N TYR A 84 -20.31 -13.07 0.30
CA TYR A 84 -18.85 -12.95 0.20
C TYR A 84 -18.30 -13.60 -1.07
N SER A 85 -18.95 -14.61 -1.62
CA SER A 85 -18.50 -15.30 -2.83
C SER A 85 -18.35 -14.36 -4.04
N TYR A 86 -19.11 -13.26 -4.11
CA TYR A 86 -19.02 -12.27 -5.17
C TYR A 86 -17.77 -11.39 -5.10
N PHE A 87 -17.06 -11.36 -3.97
CA PHE A 87 -15.85 -10.52 -3.82
C PHE A 87 -14.63 -11.06 -4.60
N VAL A 88 -14.81 -12.06 -5.44
CA VAL A 88 -13.86 -12.46 -6.48
C VAL A 88 -13.83 -11.44 -7.63
N TYR A 89 -14.97 -10.80 -7.92
CA TYR A 89 -15.10 -9.80 -8.98
C TYR A 89 -14.56 -8.43 -8.54
N VAL A 90 -13.97 -7.68 -9.49
CA VAL A 90 -13.32 -6.39 -9.18
C VAL A 90 -14.33 -5.37 -8.67
N THR A 91 -15.50 -5.28 -9.31
CA THR A 91 -16.56 -4.34 -8.92
C THR A 91 -16.98 -4.51 -7.46
N PHE A 92 -17.14 -5.74 -6.99
CA PHE A 92 -17.54 -5.99 -5.58
C PHE A 92 -16.45 -5.61 -4.58
N LYS A 93 -15.17 -5.70 -4.96
CA LYS A 93 -14.06 -5.32 -4.08
C LYS A 93 -14.05 -3.84 -3.73
N GLU A 94 -14.76 -3.00 -4.48
CA GLU A 94 -14.87 -1.56 -4.24
C GLU A 94 -16.12 -1.17 -3.44
N LEU A 95 -17.06 -2.11 -3.21
CA LEU A 95 -18.29 -1.82 -2.48
C LEU A 95 -18.06 -1.62 -0.98
N HIS A 96 -18.91 -0.78 -0.39
CA HIS A 96 -19.10 -0.68 1.04
C HIS A 96 -20.37 -1.43 1.43
N MET A 97 -20.27 -2.39 2.35
CA MET A 97 -21.43 -3.22 2.72
C MET A 97 -22.62 -2.41 3.25
N GLU A 98 -22.38 -1.27 3.87
CA GLU A 98 -23.43 -0.37 4.34
C GLU A 98 -24.33 0.09 3.19
N GLU A 99 -23.79 0.27 1.98
CA GLU A 99 -24.55 0.74 0.80
C GLU A 99 -25.62 -0.28 0.37
N VAL A 100 -25.39 -1.59 0.63
CA VAL A 100 -26.37 -2.65 0.32
C VAL A 100 -27.68 -2.44 1.08
N PHE A 101 -27.61 -1.92 2.30
CA PHE A 101 -28.78 -1.68 3.14
C PHE A 101 -29.63 -0.47 2.68
N HIS A 102 -29.11 0.33 1.75
CA HIS A 102 -29.76 1.55 1.27
C HIS A 102 -30.08 1.55 -0.23
N VAL A 103 -29.65 0.53 -0.99
CA VAL A 103 -29.84 0.51 -2.45
C VAL A 103 -31.28 0.16 -2.86
N GLY A 104 -31.94 -0.70 -2.09
CA GLY A 104 -33.31 -1.13 -2.34
C GLY A 104 -34.37 -0.28 -1.64
N ARG A 105 -35.65 -0.55 -1.94
CA ARG A 105 -36.80 0.19 -1.36
C ARG A 105 -37.23 -0.32 0.00
N GLU A 106 -36.92 -1.55 0.34
CA GLU A 106 -37.31 -2.19 1.59
C GLU A 106 -36.14 -2.26 2.54
N GLU A 107 -36.41 -2.04 3.83
CA GLU A 107 -35.42 -2.26 4.88
C GLU A 107 -35.09 -3.74 4.98
N LEU A 108 -33.80 -4.04 5.08
CA LEU A 108 -33.34 -5.39 5.33
C LEU A 108 -33.53 -5.77 6.81
N LYS A 109 -33.97 -7.00 7.04
CA LYS A 109 -34.23 -7.53 8.39
C LYS A 109 -33.05 -8.31 8.91
N ASP A 110 -32.97 -8.47 10.23
CA ASP A 110 -31.95 -9.27 10.91
C ASP A 110 -30.52 -8.81 10.62
N THR A 111 -30.35 -7.48 10.49
CA THR A 111 -29.07 -6.86 10.12
C THR A 111 -28.01 -7.00 11.21
N GLU A 112 -28.39 -7.03 12.48
CA GLU A 112 -27.46 -7.25 13.60
C GLU A 112 -26.80 -8.63 13.48
N GLN A 113 -27.59 -9.69 13.24
CA GLN A 113 -27.05 -11.03 13.05
C GLN A 113 -26.16 -11.12 11.82
N PHE A 114 -26.55 -10.47 10.72
CA PHE A 114 -25.72 -10.43 9.52
C PHE A 114 -24.34 -9.81 9.78
N TRP A 115 -24.28 -8.69 10.49
CA TRP A 115 -23.02 -8.04 10.80
C TRP A 115 -22.14 -8.88 11.72
N GLU A 116 -22.71 -9.60 12.66
CA GLU A 116 -21.98 -10.55 13.49
C GLU A 116 -21.36 -11.68 12.65
N ASP A 117 -22.18 -12.32 11.82
CA ASP A 117 -21.74 -13.43 10.92
C ASP A 117 -20.70 -12.92 9.92
N TRP A 118 -20.87 -11.70 9.38
CA TRP A 118 -19.94 -11.06 8.45
C TRP A 118 -18.57 -10.80 9.09
N ILE A 119 -18.56 -10.27 10.30
CA ILE A 119 -17.33 -10.03 11.06
C ILE A 119 -16.62 -11.36 11.36
N GLU A 120 -17.34 -12.38 11.82
CA GLU A 120 -16.75 -13.70 12.10
C GLU A 120 -16.16 -14.36 10.85
N LEU A 121 -16.85 -14.27 9.72
CA LEU A 121 -16.35 -14.76 8.44
C LEU A 121 -15.04 -14.05 8.04
N LEU A 122 -15.02 -12.74 8.11
CA LEU A 122 -13.88 -11.93 7.65
C LEU A 122 -12.65 -12.05 8.55
N LYS A 123 -12.79 -12.34 9.84
CA LYS A 123 -11.65 -12.57 10.74
C LYS A 123 -10.69 -13.64 10.24
N GLU A 124 -11.21 -14.68 9.61
CA GLU A 124 -10.45 -15.83 9.13
C GLU A 124 -9.87 -15.63 7.72
N LYS A 125 -10.34 -14.62 6.99
CA LYS A 125 -9.94 -14.37 5.61
C LYS A 125 -8.76 -13.41 5.53
N LYS A 126 -7.75 -13.75 4.75
CA LYS A 126 -6.56 -12.91 4.54
C LYS A 126 -6.68 -12.13 3.25
N GLY A 127 -6.41 -10.83 3.30
CA GLY A 127 -6.37 -9.96 2.13
C GLY A 127 -6.62 -8.50 2.49
N ASP A 128 -6.33 -7.62 1.55
CA ASP A 128 -6.54 -6.17 1.73
C ASP A 128 -8.03 -5.82 1.68
N THR A 129 -8.79 -6.49 0.80
CA THR A 129 -10.24 -6.35 0.70
C THR A 129 -10.91 -6.80 1.98
N GLU A 130 -10.55 -7.97 2.48
CA GLU A 130 -11.08 -8.56 3.71
C GLU A 130 -10.77 -7.71 4.93
N SER A 131 -9.55 -7.20 5.03
CA SER A 131 -9.16 -6.28 6.10
C SER A 131 -9.95 -4.96 6.04
N ARG A 132 -10.24 -4.44 4.84
CA ARG A 132 -11.05 -3.25 4.64
C ARG A 132 -12.51 -3.49 5.05
N LEU A 133 -13.11 -4.59 4.56
CA LEU A 133 -14.48 -4.95 4.89
C LEU A 133 -14.66 -5.22 6.39
N LEU A 134 -13.70 -5.91 7.02
CA LEU A 134 -13.69 -6.15 8.46
C LEU A 134 -13.63 -4.83 9.24
N LYS A 135 -12.72 -3.92 8.85
CA LYS A 135 -12.64 -2.58 9.44
C LYS A 135 -13.98 -1.84 9.40
N GLU A 136 -14.62 -1.82 8.23
CA GLU A 136 -15.88 -1.12 8.01
C GLU A 136 -16.99 -1.71 8.90
N ALA A 137 -17.13 -3.03 8.89
CA ALA A 137 -18.12 -3.73 9.70
C ALA A 137 -17.95 -3.48 11.20
N VAL A 138 -16.70 -3.58 11.69
CA VAL A 138 -16.42 -3.37 13.13
C VAL A 138 -16.61 -1.91 13.52
N LEU A 139 -16.20 -0.94 12.69
CA LEU A 139 -16.45 0.47 12.95
C LEU A 139 -17.94 0.78 12.99
N TYR A 140 -18.72 0.21 12.08
CA TYR A 140 -20.17 0.39 12.03
C TYR A 140 -20.86 -0.17 13.29
N CYS A 141 -20.51 -1.39 13.72
CA CYS A 141 -21.18 -2.08 14.81
C CYS A 141 -20.65 -1.72 16.21
N LYS A 142 -19.35 -1.51 16.34
CA LYS A 142 -18.65 -1.46 17.64
C LYS A 142 -17.80 -0.21 17.84
N GLY A 143 -17.73 0.66 16.82
CA GLY A 143 -16.93 1.88 16.87
C GLY A 143 -15.41 1.65 16.99
N ILE A 144 -14.71 2.69 17.44
CA ILE A 144 -13.24 2.69 17.52
C ILE A 144 -12.72 1.69 18.56
N ASP A 145 -13.40 1.56 19.69
CA ASP A 145 -13.00 0.64 20.75
C ASP A 145 -13.07 -0.81 20.27
N GLY A 146 -14.15 -1.18 19.60
CA GLY A 146 -14.28 -2.50 18.99
C GLY A 146 -13.27 -2.75 17.87
N LEU A 147 -12.91 -1.72 17.09
CA LEU A 147 -11.85 -1.83 16.08
C LEU A 147 -10.49 -2.08 16.73
N TYR A 148 -10.21 -1.42 17.85
CA TYR A 148 -8.98 -1.62 18.59
C TYR A 148 -8.89 -3.04 19.19
N GLU A 149 -9.97 -3.53 19.80
CA GLU A 149 -10.04 -4.92 20.29
C GLU A 149 -9.81 -5.92 19.16
N MET A 150 -10.45 -5.70 18.00
CA MET A 150 -10.28 -6.53 16.82
C MET A 150 -8.82 -6.54 16.31
N ALA A 151 -8.15 -5.39 16.29
CA ALA A 151 -6.75 -5.28 15.91
C ALA A 151 -5.83 -6.07 16.88
N GLU A 152 -6.14 -6.00 18.20
CA GLU A 152 -5.41 -6.72 19.23
C GLU A 152 -5.54 -8.24 19.12
N GLU A 153 -6.74 -8.74 18.80
CA GLU A 153 -7.03 -10.16 18.68
C GLU A 153 -6.53 -10.77 17.37
N ASN A 154 -6.55 -10.00 16.27
CA ASN A 154 -6.30 -10.51 14.91
C ASN A 154 -5.04 -9.92 14.27
N ALA A 155 -4.06 -9.51 15.05
CA ALA A 155 -2.81 -8.89 14.59
C ALA A 155 -2.05 -9.70 13.53
N SER A 156 -2.13 -11.04 13.57
CA SER A 156 -1.44 -11.94 12.64
C SER A 156 -2.15 -12.08 11.30
N VAL A 157 -3.47 -11.89 11.26
CA VAL A 157 -4.28 -12.01 10.04
C VAL A 157 -4.52 -10.62 9.42
N HIS A 158 -4.85 -9.64 10.25
CA HIS A 158 -5.23 -8.29 9.86
C HIS A 158 -4.38 -7.19 10.54
N PRO A 159 -3.05 -7.18 10.36
CA PRO A 159 -2.19 -6.18 11.02
C PRO A 159 -2.50 -4.74 10.60
N SER A 160 -3.14 -4.54 9.45
CA SER A 160 -3.56 -3.23 8.95
C SER A 160 -4.65 -2.55 9.80
N LEU A 161 -5.38 -3.32 10.62
CA LEU A 161 -6.38 -2.76 11.53
C LEU A 161 -5.77 -1.79 12.53
N TYR A 162 -4.54 -2.01 12.98
CA TYR A 162 -3.82 -1.05 13.81
C TYR A 162 -3.66 0.32 13.15
N LEU A 163 -3.31 0.34 11.85
CA LEU A 163 -3.26 1.62 11.12
C LEU A 163 -4.62 2.29 11.08
N SER A 164 -5.67 1.51 10.89
CA SER A 164 -7.03 2.03 10.84
C SER A 164 -7.47 2.64 12.18
N VAL A 165 -7.11 2.00 13.30
CA VAL A 165 -7.32 2.57 14.65
C VAL A 165 -6.56 3.89 14.81
N MET A 166 -5.27 3.89 14.44
CA MET A 166 -4.43 5.08 14.54
C MET A 166 -4.95 6.24 13.66
N GLU A 167 -5.51 5.94 12.47
CA GLU A 167 -6.16 6.93 11.60
C GLU A 167 -7.40 7.57 12.24
N GLN A 168 -8.21 6.78 12.95
CA GLN A 168 -9.36 7.33 13.67
C GLN A 168 -8.91 8.24 14.81
N TYR A 169 -7.89 7.84 15.57
CA TYR A 169 -7.33 8.69 16.62
C TYR A 169 -6.65 9.95 16.06
N GLU A 170 -6.02 9.87 14.89
CA GLU A 170 -5.41 11.02 14.23
C GLU A 170 -6.46 12.06 13.81
N LYS A 171 -7.61 11.64 13.27
CA LYS A 171 -8.73 12.54 12.97
C LYS A 171 -9.24 13.28 14.21
N ALA A 172 -9.14 12.65 15.37
CA ALA A 172 -9.50 13.23 16.66
C ALA A 172 -8.34 13.94 17.38
N HIS A 173 -7.15 14.02 16.74
CA HIS A 173 -5.92 14.59 17.32
C HIS A 173 -5.47 13.95 18.66
N LEU A 174 -5.79 12.66 18.83
CA LEU A 174 -5.46 11.90 20.04
C LEU A 174 -4.08 11.22 19.89
N TYR A 175 -3.01 12.01 19.83
CA TYR A 175 -1.65 11.54 19.56
C TYR A 175 -1.10 10.60 20.65
N ASP A 176 -1.51 10.77 21.92
CA ASP A 176 -1.15 9.87 23.00
C ASP A 176 -1.72 8.46 22.79
N GLN A 177 -2.93 8.35 22.24
CA GLN A 177 -3.52 7.05 21.89
C GLN A 177 -2.80 6.41 20.72
N ILE A 178 -2.43 7.20 19.68
CA ILE A 178 -1.66 6.70 18.54
C ILE A 178 -0.32 6.12 19.00
N GLU A 179 0.40 6.83 19.87
CA GLU A 179 1.67 6.36 20.43
C GLU A 179 1.50 5.03 21.18
N ARG A 180 0.50 4.91 22.05
CA ARG A 180 0.21 3.67 22.81
C ARG A 180 -0.15 2.51 21.90
N VAL A 181 -1.00 2.74 20.90
CA VAL A 181 -1.38 1.72 19.91
C VAL A 181 -0.16 1.27 19.14
N GLY A 182 0.70 2.21 18.74
CA GLY A 182 1.95 1.90 18.05
C GLY A 182 2.88 1.01 18.87
N GLU A 183 3.09 1.31 20.16
CA GLU A 183 3.89 0.47 21.05
C GLU A 183 3.37 -0.96 21.13
N LYS A 184 2.07 -1.13 21.31
CA LYS A 184 1.45 -2.46 21.40
C LYS A 184 1.52 -3.22 20.06
N ALA A 185 1.21 -2.53 18.96
CA ALA A 185 1.24 -3.12 17.63
C ALA A 185 2.65 -3.63 17.27
N LEU A 186 3.69 -2.85 17.57
CA LEU A 186 5.08 -3.25 17.30
C LEU A 186 5.53 -4.49 18.08
N ASN A 187 4.87 -4.81 19.18
CA ASN A 187 5.13 -6.04 19.93
C ASN A 187 4.39 -7.27 19.38
N LYS A 188 3.30 -7.07 18.62
CA LYS A 188 2.43 -8.15 18.12
C LYS A 188 2.61 -8.43 16.64
N VAL A 189 2.85 -7.39 15.84
CA VAL A 189 3.00 -7.50 14.38
C VAL A 189 4.41 -7.99 14.08
N ASP A 190 4.51 -9.02 13.22
CA ASP A 190 5.77 -9.62 12.82
C ASP A 190 6.72 -8.58 12.20
N ILE A 191 7.98 -8.60 12.63
CA ILE A 191 9.02 -7.66 12.21
C ILE A 191 9.30 -7.70 10.70
N THR A 192 8.99 -8.82 10.06
CA THR A 192 9.21 -9.01 8.61
C THR A 192 8.12 -8.37 7.75
N LEU A 193 7.01 -7.93 8.33
CA LEU A 193 5.91 -7.32 7.59
C LEU A 193 6.16 -5.82 7.37
N THR A 194 6.09 -5.38 6.12
CA THR A 194 6.27 -3.96 5.76
C THR A 194 5.21 -3.04 6.37
N ILE A 195 4.01 -3.57 6.65
CA ILE A 195 2.96 -2.84 7.34
C ILE A 195 3.40 -2.35 8.73
N ARG A 196 4.27 -3.12 9.42
CA ARG A 196 4.84 -2.75 10.72
C ARG A 196 5.66 -1.47 10.63
N SER A 197 6.36 -1.25 9.51
CA SER A 197 7.06 0.01 9.24
C SER A 197 6.10 1.21 9.18
N LYS A 198 4.95 1.05 8.52
CA LYS A 198 3.93 2.12 8.44
C LYS A 198 3.35 2.44 9.81
N ILE A 199 3.08 1.41 10.63
CA ILE A 199 2.62 1.57 12.02
C ILE A 199 3.66 2.36 12.83
N ALA A 200 4.93 1.97 12.75
CA ALA A 200 6.02 2.65 13.45
C ALA A 200 6.16 4.13 13.03
N LEU A 201 6.01 4.44 11.74
CA LEU A 201 6.07 5.83 11.26
C LEU A 201 4.90 6.68 11.79
N LYS A 202 3.71 6.12 11.84
CA LYS A 202 2.56 6.83 12.38
C LYS A 202 2.72 7.09 13.89
N ALA A 203 3.28 6.13 14.62
CA ALA A 203 3.66 6.31 16.03
C ALA A 203 4.79 7.33 16.21
N ALA A 204 5.80 7.35 15.33
CA ALA A 204 6.87 8.34 15.34
C ALA A 204 6.35 9.76 15.12
N PHE A 205 5.39 9.92 14.21
CA PHE A 205 4.72 11.20 14.00
C PHE A 205 3.99 11.67 15.26
N ALA A 206 3.20 10.80 15.88
CA ALA A 206 2.48 11.11 17.11
C ALA A 206 3.45 11.48 18.25
N ALA A 207 4.51 10.71 18.46
CA ALA A 207 5.55 11.00 19.44
C ALA A 207 6.24 12.37 19.19
N SER A 208 6.42 12.73 17.90
CA SER A 208 6.92 14.04 17.52
C SER A 208 5.95 15.17 17.91
N CYS A 209 4.65 14.99 17.70
CA CYS A 209 3.62 15.95 18.11
C CYS A 209 3.58 16.14 19.63
N LEU A 210 3.87 15.08 20.38
CA LEU A 210 3.92 15.08 21.85
C LEU A 210 5.28 15.54 22.42
N ASN A 211 6.26 15.84 21.56
CA ASN A 211 7.65 16.14 21.94
C ASN A 211 8.35 14.98 22.71
N HIS A 212 7.95 13.73 22.46
CA HIS A 212 8.57 12.52 23.01
C HIS A 212 9.72 12.06 22.10
N GLU A 213 10.84 12.80 22.14
CA GLU A 213 11.97 12.61 21.20
C GLU A 213 12.53 11.18 21.23
N GLU A 214 12.67 10.56 22.40
CA GLU A 214 13.24 9.21 22.53
C GLU A 214 12.34 8.14 21.90
N LYS A 215 11.04 8.22 22.11
CA LYS A 215 10.08 7.33 21.47
C LYS A 215 10.02 7.53 19.96
N MET A 216 10.02 8.78 19.52
CA MET A 216 10.10 9.10 18.10
C MET A 216 11.32 8.46 17.44
N MET A 217 12.50 8.54 18.08
CA MET A 217 13.72 7.92 17.57
C MET A 217 13.59 6.39 17.53
N GLN A 218 13.05 5.78 18.57
CA GLN A 218 12.80 4.33 18.63
C GLN A 218 11.85 3.89 17.51
N PHE A 219 10.75 4.61 17.30
CA PHE A 219 9.80 4.27 16.23
C PHE A 219 10.41 4.43 14.83
N CYS A 220 11.25 5.45 14.59
CA CYS A 220 12.00 5.54 13.33
C CYS A 220 12.92 4.33 13.11
N TRP A 221 13.56 3.85 14.16
CA TRP A 221 14.37 2.64 14.11
C TRP A 221 13.54 1.39 13.81
N GLU A 222 12.41 1.20 14.50
CA GLU A 222 11.48 0.09 14.26
C GLU A 222 10.94 0.09 12.82
N SER A 223 10.66 1.28 12.29
CA SER A 223 10.27 1.44 10.88
C SER A 223 11.36 0.95 9.93
N PHE A 224 12.61 1.36 10.16
CA PHE A 224 13.74 0.95 9.32
C PHE A 224 14.04 -0.55 9.42
N VAL A 225 13.96 -1.13 10.60
CA VAL A 225 14.22 -2.57 10.78
C VAL A 225 13.17 -3.43 10.07
N SER A 226 11.91 -2.98 10.07
CA SER A 226 10.81 -3.70 9.40
C SER A 226 10.81 -3.51 7.88
N ASP A 227 11.29 -2.37 7.39
CA ASP A 227 11.35 -2.02 5.97
C ASP A 227 12.57 -1.14 5.71
N SER A 228 13.73 -1.78 5.44
CA SER A 228 15.02 -1.11 5.31
C SER A 228 15.21 -0.47 3.93
N THR A 229 14.24 0.35 3.52
CA THR A 229 14.33 1.18 2.32
C THR A 229 15.27 2.37 2.53
N VAL A 230 15.69 2.99 1.42
CA VAL A 230 16.44 4.27 1.46
C VAL A 230 15.67 5.33 2.24
N LYS A 231 14.37 5.44 2.00
CA LYS A 231 13.49 6.41 2.66
C LYS A 231 13.52 6.24 4.18
N ASN A 232 13.40 5.01 4.67
CA ASN A 232 13.45 4.72 6.10
C ASN A 232 14.85 4.91 6.69
N TYR A 233 15.90 4.58 5.92
CA TYR A 233 17.27 4.84 6.33
C TYR A 233 17.56 6.32 6.52
N LEU A 234 17.13 7.16 5.58
CA LEU A 234 17.30 8.61 5.66
C LEU A 234 16.63 9.23 6.90
N ARG A 235 15.51 8.64 7.35
CA ARG A 235 14.83 9.07 8.59
C ARG A 235 15.69 8.92 9.83
N LEU A 236 16.66 7.98 9.83
CA LEU A 236 17.63 7.81 10.92
C LEU A 236 18.61 8.99 11.03
N PHE A 237 18.69 9.86 10.03
CA PHE A 237 19.51 11.07 10.03
C PHE A 237 18.70 12.33 10.27
N GLY A 238 17.42 12.21 10.60
CA GLY A 238 16.52 13.33 10.85
C GLY A 238 16.95 14.25 12.02
N THR A 239 17.67 13.69 13.00
CA THR A 239 18.36 14.48 14.05
C THR A 239 19.74 13.90 14.28
N GLU A 240 20.66 14.72 14.80
CA GLU A 240 22.02 14.29 15.15
C GLU A 240 21.99 13.15 16.19
N LYS A 241 21.05 13.21 17.13
CA LYS A 241 20.88 12.22 18.19
C LYS A 241 20.47 10.86 17.61
N ILE A 242 19.50 10.83 16.67
CA ILE A 242 19.08 9.59 15.98
C ILE A 242 20.26 9.01 15.19
N ALA A 243 20.94 9.83 14.41
CA ALA A 243 22.08 9.40 13.60
C ALA A 243 23.19 8.79 14.46
N LYS A 244 23.47 9.36 15.63
CA LYS A 244 24.48 8.89 16.57
C LYS A 244 24.14 7.52 17.16
N ILE A 245 22.86 7.26 17.48
CA ILE A 245 22.41 6.02 18.13
C ILE A 245 22.23 4.91 17.11
N TYR A 246 21.57 5.19 15.99
CA TYR A 246 21.08 4.19 15.05
C TYR A 246 21.82 4.18 13.70
N GLY A 247 22.48 5.24 13.31
CA GLY A 247 23.10 5.37 11.99
C GLY A 247 24.10 4.27 11.67
N MET A 248 24.99 3.93 12.60
CA MET A 248 25.96 2.85 12.40
C MET A 248 25.30 1.47 12.33
N ARG A 249 24.32 1.19 13.19
CA ARG A 249 23.57 -0.06 13.17
C ARG A 249 22.73 -0.20 11.89
N GLY A 250 22.12 0.88 11.43
CA GLY A 250 21.42 0.93 10.16
C GLY A 250 22.34 0.67 8.97
N LYS A 251 23.53 1.24 8.98
CA LYS A 251 24.56 0.99 7.96
C LYS A 251 24.93 -0.51 7.87
N GLU A 252 25.09 -1.16 9.01
CA GLU A 252 25.40 -2.58 9.06
C GLU A 252 24.27 -3.45 8.50
N ILE A 253 23.01 -3.14 8.83
CA ILE A 253 21.83 -3.82 8.24
C ILE A 253 21.81 -3.65 6.74
N LEU A 254 22.03 -2.43 6.22
CA LEU A 254 22.08 -2.18 4.78
C LEU A 254 23.19 -2.97 4.11
N LYS A 255 24.38 -3.00 4.71
CA LYS A 255 25.50 -3.78 4.20
C LYS A 255 25.16 -5.27 4.09
N ASN A 256 24.54 -5.84 5.11
CA ASN A 256 24.11 -7.23 5.10
C ASN A 256 23.06 -7.51 4.02
N ARG A 257 22.12 -6.58 3.79
CA ARG A 257 21.15 -6.69 2.70
C ARG A 257 21.78 -6.59 1.32
N LEU A 258 22.74 -5.69 1.13
CA LEU A 258 23.48 -5.56 -0.14
C LEU A 258 24.26 -6.84 -0.45
N GLU A 259 24.95 -7.43 0.54
CA GLU A 259 25.64 -8.70 0.41
C GLU A 259 24.66 -9.84 0.08
N GLY A 260 23.46 -9.83 0.68
CA GLY A 260 22.39 -10.75 0.37
C GLY A 260 21.90 -10.61 -1.07
N HIS A 261 21.71 -9.39 -1.56
CA HIS A 261 21.27 -9.13 -2.95
C HIS A 261 22.24 -9.68 -3.99
N GLN A 262 23.55 -9.60 -3.74
CA GLN A 262 24.57 -10.17 -4.63
C GLN A 262 24.47 -11.70 -4.76
N LYS A 263 23.86 -12.38 -3.79
CA LYS A 263 23.69 -13.84 -3.74
C LYS A 263 22.34 -14.32 -4.29
N PHE A 264 21.39 -13.41 -4.51
CA PHE A 264 20.03 -13.78 -4.93
C PHE A 264 19.89 -13.79 -6.45
N THR A 265 19.58 -14.97 -6.98
CA THR A 265 18.99 -15.11 -8.31
C THR A 265 17.47 -15.10 -8.18
N TYR A 266 16.79 -14.51 -9.14
CA TYR A 266 15.34 -14.22 -9.27
C TYR A 266 14.31 -15.34 -8.93
N ARG A 267 14.73 -16.47 -8.40
CA ARG A 267 13.89 -17.68 -8.27
C ARG A 267 13.22 -17.92 -6.92
N ASN A 268 13.52 -17.15 -5.87
CA ASN A 268 12.91 -17.36 -4.55
C ASN A 268 11.84 -16.30 -4.24
N SER A 269 10.60 -16.61 -4.60
CA SER A 269 9.41 -15.79 -4.31
C SER A 269 9.06 -15.67 -2.81
N GLU A 270 9.63 -16.50 -1.96
CA GLU A 270 9.34 -16.52 -0.51
C GLU A 270 10.05 -15.40 0.28
N LEU A 271 11.02 -14.71 -0.33
CA LEU A 271 11.79 -13.64 0.32
C LEU A 271 11.49 -12.26 -0.27
N LYS A 272 10.26 -12.01 -0.69
CA LYS A 272 9.83 -10.73 -1.29
C LYS A 272 10.21 -9.49 -0.47
N GLN A 273 10.35 -9.61 0.83
CA GLN A 273 10.69 -8.49 1.73
C GLN A 273 12.17 -8.11 1.70
N ASN A 274 13.04 -8.96 1.19
CA ASN A 274 14.47 -8.73 1.09
C ASN A 274 14.94 -8.43 -0.34
N ILE A 275 14.04 -8.36 -1.32
CA ILE A 275 14.37 -8.00 -2.69
C ILE A 275 14.50 -6.49 -2.76
N ILE A 276 15.75 -6.04 -2.84
CA ILE A 276 16.10 -4.66 -3.13
C ILE A 276 16.09 -4.52 -4.66
N SER A 277 15.31 -3.58 -5.21
CA SER A 277 15.36 -3.27 -6.64
C SER A 277 16.77 -2.82 -7.02
N ASP A 278 17.16 -2.99 -8.28
CA ASP A 278 18.47 -2.51 -8.75
C ASP A 278 18.65 -1.01 -8.46
N CYS A 279 17.58 -0.25 -8.54
CA CYS A 279 17.48 1.14 -8.16
C CYS A 279 17.84 1.40 -6.69
N GLU A 280 17.16 0.72 -5.80
CA GLU A 280 17.42 0.83 -4.36
C GLU A 280 18.81 0.34 -3.98
N TYR A 281 19.31 -0.70 -4.64
CA TYR A 281 20.64 -1.26 -4.41
C TYR A 281 21.73 -0.18 -4.50
N TYR A 282 21.68 0.64 -5.53
CA TYR A 282 22.69 1.69 -5.73
C TYR A 282 22.55 2.84 -4.74
N GLN A 283 21.32 3.22 -4.43
CA GLN A 283 21.04 4.22 -3.42
C GLN A 283 21.51 3.75 -2.04
N LEU A 284 21.22 2.50 -1.68
CA LEU A 284 21.64 1.92 -0.42
C LEU A 284 23.16 1.79 -0.31
N ALA A 285 23.85 1.37 -1.38
CA ALA A 285 25.32 1.34 -1.43
C ALA A 285 25.91 2.72 -1.12
N PHE A 286 25.35 3.76 -1.73
CA PHE A 286 25.79 5.14 -1.46
C PHE A 286 25.54 5.56 -0.03
N TYR A 287 24.31 5.46 0.45
CA TYR A 287 23.96 5.89 1.79
C TYR A 287 24.61 5.06 2.89
N SER A 288 24.94 3.79 2.61
CA SER A 288 25.74 2.96 3.52
C SER A 288 27.21 3.32 3.51
N GLY A 289 27.66 4.16 2.56
CA GLY A 289 29.06 4.56 2.39
C GLY A 289 29.93 3.52 1.72
N ASP A 290 29.31 2.57 0.98
CA ASP A 290 30.02 1.62 0.13
C ASP A 290 30.34 2.26 -1.23
N PHE A 291 31.29 3.21 -1.18
CA PHE A 291 31.70 3.96 -2.35
C PHE A 291 32.46 3.14 -3.40
N ASP A 292 33.08 2.02 -3.02
CA ASP A 292 33.72 1.13 -3.97
C ASP A 292 32.70 0.42 -4.85
N THR A 293 31.61 -0.05 -4.27
CA THR A 293 30.49 -0.59 -5.02
C THR A 293 29.90 0.47 -5.95
N VAL A 294 29.65 1.68 -5.46
CA VAL A 294 29.14 2.80 -6.26
C VAL A 294 30.07 3.11 -7.43
N LYS A 295 31.38 3.19 -7.18
CA LYS A 295 32.40 3.45 -8.20
C LYS A 295 32.45 2.36 -9.27
N ASN A 296 32.40 1.09 -8.86
CA ASN A 296 32.45 -0.03 -9.80
C ASN A 296 31.21 -0.08 -10.69
N ILE A 297 30.05 0.16 -10.15
CA ILE A 297 28.78 0.22 -10.88
C ILE A 297 28.77 1.36 -11.86
N SER A 298 29.29 2.53 -11.46
CA SER A 298 29.32 3.73 -12.30
C SER A 298 30.27 3.60 -13.49
N LYS A 299 31.25 2.72 -13.43
CA LYS A 299 32.17 2.45 -14.56
C LYS A 299 31.52 1.68 -15.70
N ASN A 300 30.55 0.81 -15.37
CA ASN A 300 29.86 -0.04 -16.33
C ASN A 300 28.34 0.10 -16.17
N PRO A 301 27.77 1.25 -16.58
CA PRO A 301 26.34 1.45 -16.52
C PRO A 301 25.64 0.45 -17.44
N LYS A 302 24.71 -0.33 -16.93
CA LYS A 302 23.84 -1.18 -17.75
C LYS A 302 22.96 -0.29 -18.63
N GLU A 303 22.97 -0.52 -19.93
CA GLU A 303 22.31 0.33 -20.94
C GLU A 303 20.77 0.28 -20.87
N SER A 304 20.20 -0.76 -20.38
CA SER A 304 18.74 -0.85 -20.31
C SER A 304 18.29 -0.97 -18.88
N LEU A 305 17.89 0.10 -18.34
CA LEU A 305 17.18 0.13 -17.10
C LEU A 305 15.71 0.35 -17.45
N GLY A 306 14.94 -0.69 -17.49
CA GLY A 306 13.57 -0.72 -17.91
C GLY A 306 12.67 0.48 -17.52
N TRP A 307 11.46 0.41 -17.86
CA TRP A 307 10.40 1.40 -17.99
C TRP A 307 10.08 2.29 -16.77
N SER A 308 10.69 2.14 -15.62
CA SER A 308 10.30 2.89 -14.44
C SER A 308 11.48 3.44 -13.64
N GLY A 309 11.49 4.74 -13.43
CA GLY A 309 12.21 5.42 -12.34
C GLY A 309 13.75 5.40 -12.38
N SER A 310 14.34 4.61 -13.23
CA SER A 310 15.78 4.33 -13.30
C SER A 310 16.67 5.51 -13.69
N PHE A 311 16.12 6.55 -14.30
CA PHE A 311 16.87 7.75 -14.68
C PHE A 311 17.43 8.53 -13.49
N ILE A 312 16.66 8.63 -12.41
CA ILE A 312 17.08 9.35 -11.22
C ILE A 312 18.24 8.61 -10.55
N ASP A 313 18.19 7.28 -10.50
CA ASP A 313 19.29 6.47 -10.00
C ASP A 313 20.53 6.56 -10.82
N TYR A 314 20.35 6.57 -12.14
CA TYR A 314 21.47 6.68 -13.06
C TYR A 314 22.18 8.03 -12.93
N GLY A 315 21.41 9.08 -12.79
CA GLY A 315 21.92 10.41 -12.50
C GLY A 315 22.63 10.48 -11.15
N ILE A 316 22.05 9.85 -10.13
CA ILE A 316 22.70 9.72 -8.82
C ILE A 316 24.03 8.99 -8.95
N ARG A 317 24.11 7.89 -9.68
CA ARG A 317 25.36 7.16 -9.92
C ARG A 317 26.45 8.01 -10.56
N LEU A 318 26.12 8.74 -11.60
CA LEU A 318 27.07 9.64 -12.27
C LEU A 318 27.53 10.75 -11.35
N PHE A 319 26.63 11.32 -10.58
CA PHE A 319 26.96 12.33 -9.60
C PHE A 319 27.83 11.79 -8.47
N LEU A 320 27.61 10.57 -8.06
CA LEU A 320 28.42 9.92 -7.04
C LEU A 320 29.85 9.66 -7.50
N LEU A 321 30.03 9.32 -8.76
CA LEU A 321 31.36 9.26 -9.38
C LEU A 321 32.09 10.61 -9.26
N TYR A 322 31.36 11.68 -9.55
CA TYR A 322 31.90 13.02 -9.45
C TYR A 322 32.25 13.41 -8.02
N LEU A 323 31.36 13.09 -7.06
CA LEU A 323 31.59 13.36 -5.64
C LEU A 323 32.55 12.37 -4.97
N TYR A 324 32.88 11.25 -5.59
CA TYR A 324 33.81 10.27 -5.04
C TYR A 324 35.16 10.86 -4.66
N SER A 325 35.57 11.90 -5.36
CA SER A 325 36.81 12.63 -5.09
C SER A 325 36.65 13.79 -4.08
N ARG A 326 35.43 13.97 -3.52
CA ARG A 326 35.10 15.12 -2.65
C ARG A 326 34.22 14.68 -1.48
N PRO A 327 34.33 15.34 -0.32
CA PRO A 327 33.39 15.10 0.76
C PRO A 327 31.96 15.49 0.30
N LEU A 328 31.01 14.60 0.56
CA LEU A 328 29.59 14.85 0.37
C LEU A 328 29.18 16.12 1.11
N PRO A 329 28.32 16.95 0.52
CA PRO A 329 27.61 17.95 1.29
C PRO A 329 26.69 17.22 2.30
N SER A 330 27.19 17.01 3.52
CA SER A 330 26.45 16.35 4.61
C SER A 330 25.09 17.00 4.87
N ASP A 331 24.96 18.28 4.52
CA ASP A 331 23.76 19.08 4.73
C ASP A 331 22.63 18.74 3.74
N ALA A 332 22.96 18.33 2.50
CA ALA A 332 21.94 17.91 1.53
C ALA A 332 21.30 16.59 1.97
N ALA A 333 22.08 15.62 2.42
CA ALA A 333 21.55 14.37 2.95
C ALA A 333 20.70 14.58 4.20
N LYS A 334 21.11 15.48 5.12
CA LYS A 334 20.32 15.86 6.29
C LYS A 334 18.99 16.50 5.91
N ASN A 335 19.00 17.41 4.95
CA ASN A 335 17.78 18.10 4.51
C ASN A 335 16.79 17.14 3.84
N ILE A 336 17.28 16.17 3.06
CA ILE A 336 16.45 15.11 2.48
C ILE A 336 15.88 14.26 3.61
N ALA A 337 16.70 13.82 4.55
CA ALA A 337 16.27 12.99 5.68
C ALA A 337 15.19 13.68 6.53
N LEU A 338 15.30 14.97 6.77
CA LEU A 338 14.29 15.74 7.50
C LEU A 338 12.95 15.79 6.76
N ARG A 339 12.97 15.94 5.43
CA ARG A 339 11.75 16.01 4.62
C ARG A 339 11.03 14.67 4.50
N VAL A 340 11.77 13.58 4.31
CA VAL A 340 11.17 12.24 4.20
C VAL A 340 10.78 11.62 5.53
N ARG A 341 11.17 12.26 6.65
CA ARG A 341 11.04 11.72 8.00
C ARG A 341 9.62 11.24 8.34
N PHE A 342 8.60 12.03 8.01
CA PHE A 342 7.20 11.75 8.34
C PHE A 342 6.26 11.78 7.13
N SER A 343 6.78 12.05 5.96
CA SER A 343 5.99 12.22 4.76
C SER A 343 5.87 10.87 4.04
N ASP A 344 4.66 10.57 3.58
CA ASP A 344 4.41 9.55 2.57
C ASP A 344 4.64 10.08 1.14
N GLU A 345 5.12 11.32 1.03
CA GLU A 345 5.43 11.93 -0.24
C GLU A 345 6.44 11.08 -1.02
N ASN A 346 6.23 11.05 -2.30
CA ASN A 346 6.99 10.26 -3.24
C ASN A 346 8.48 10.61 -3.15
N LEU A 347 9.33 9.64 -2.89
CA LEU A 347 10.79 9.73 -2.90
C LEU A 347 11.33 10.46 -4.15
N ARG A 348 10.58 10.39 -5.26
CA ARG A 348 10.88 11.11 -6.51
C ARG A 348 10.95 12.63 -6.33
N LYS A 349 10.11 13.22 -5.48
CA LYS A 349 10.14 14.67 -5.19
C LYS A 349 11.42 15.05 -4.45
N ASP A 350 11.78 14.24 -3.45
CA ASP A 350 12.99 14.45 -2.66
C ASP A 350 14.25 14.31 -3.52
N LEU A 351 14.22 13.37 -4.47
CA LEU A 351 15.31 13.20 -5.45
C LEU A 351 15.42 14.35 -6.45
N LEU A 352 14.30 14.98 -6.83
CA LEU A 352 14.32 16.18 -7.68
C LEU A 352 14.93 17.38 -6.97
N GLU A 353 14.71 17.52 -5.68
CA GLU A 353 15.36 18.56 -4.88
C GLU A 353 16.86 18.27 -4.70
N PHE A 354 17.23 17.02 -4.52
CA PHE A 354 18.62 16.58 -4.50
C PHE A 354 19.31 16.86 -5.86
N GLU A 355 18.62 16.63 -6.97
CA GLU A 355 19.09 17.02 -8.30
C GLU A 355 19.39 18.52 -8.42
N THR A 356 18.57 19.35 -7.79
CA THR A 356 18.80 20.81 -7.74
C THR A 356 20.09 21.15 -6.99
N GLU A 357 20.38 20.45 -5.89
CA GLU A 357 21.66 20.60 -5.19
C GLU A 357 22.85 20.12 -6.02
N ILE A 358 22.69 19.01 -6.77
CA ILE A 358 23.70 18.54 -7.73
C ILE A 358 24.01 19.60 -8.75
N GLN A 359 22.97 20.22 -9.34
CA GLN A 359 23.13 21.29 -10.32
C GLN A 359 23.90 22.47 -9.74
N ARG A 360 23.55 22.89 -8.52
CA ARG A 360 24.22 23.98 -7.82
C ARG A 360 25.69 23.69 -7.58
N GLU A 361 26.03 22.48 -7.12
CA GLU A 361 27.42 22.08 -6.92
C GLU A 361 28.21 21.98 -8.23
N CYS A 362 27.59 21.47 -9.30
CA CYS A 362 28.22 21.45 -10.63
C CYS A 362 28.53 22.86 -11.15
N GLN A 363 27.61 23.80 -10.96
CA GLN A 363 27.82 25.22 -11.34
C GLN A 363 28.91 25.87 -10.52
N LYS A 364 28.90 25.67 -9.19
CA LYS A 364 29.88 26.20 -8.27
C LYS A 364 31.33 25.78 -8.60
N HIS A 365 31.46 24.53 -9.01
CA HIS A 365 32.76 23.93 -9.35
C HIS A 365 33.08 23.97 -10.85
N LYS A 366 32.24 24.61 -11.66
CA LYS A 366 32.42 24.79 -13.12
C LYS A 366 32.55 23.44 -13.89
N VAL A 367 31.81 22.42 -13.46
CA VAL A 367 31.83 21.08 -14.06
C VAL A 367 30.63 20.94 -15.03
N THR A 368 30.68 21.74 -16.10
CA THR A 368 29.58 21.85 -17.07
C THR A 368 29.38 20.54 -17.89
N GLU A 369 30.47 19.84 -18.17
CA GLU A 369 30.42 18.58 -18.95
C GLU A 369 29.63 17.49 -18.18
N PHE A 370 29.83 17.36 -16.89
CA PHE A 370 29.11 16.42 -16.06
C PHE A 370 27.60 16.71 -16.03
N TRP A 371 27.23 17.98 -15.84
CA TRP A 371 25.85 18.40 -15.86
C TRP A 371 25.17 18.18 -17.21
N ASN A 372 25.85 18.47 -18.30
CA ASN A 372 25.35 18.23 -19.65
C ASN A 372 25.17 16.71 -19.93
N TYR A 373 26.07 15.91 -19.42
CA TYR A 373 25.98 14.45 -19.52
C TYR A 373 24.79 13.93 -18.70
N PHE A 374 24.63 14.38 -17.49
CA PHE A 374 23.50 14.06 -16.62
C PHE A 374 22.16 14.43 -17.27
N GLN A 375 22.03 15.60 -17.86
CA GLN A 375 20.80 16.04 -18.54
C GLN A 375 20.47 15.20 -19.76
N ARG A 376 21.45 14.72 -20.51
CA ARG A 376 21.20 13.81 -21.65
C ARG A 376 20.59 12.49 -21.22
N TRP A 377 20.93 12.00 -20.06
CA TRP A 377 20.39 10.77 -19.50
C TRP A 377 18.98 10.92 -18.94
N LYS A 378 18.60 12.14 -18.60
CA LYS A 378 17.28 12.46 -18.07
C LYS A 378 16.18 12.51 -19.14
N ILE A 379 16.53 12.64 -20.40
CA ILE A 379 15.61 12.85 -21.52
C ILE A 379 15.11 11.52 -22.13
N TYR A 380 15.64 10.41 -21.70
CA TYR A 380 15.26 9.08 -22.12
C TYR A 380 14.74 8.30 -20.92
#